data_92957ebfb8fa16af56a26cadc8ed3667
#
_entry.id   92957ebfb8fa16af56a26cadc8ed3667
#
_cell.length_a   1.000
_cell.length_b   1.000
_cell.length_c   1.000
_cell.angle_alpha   90.00
_cell.angle_beta   90.00
_cell.angle_gamma   90.00
#
_symmetry.space_group_name_H-M   'P 1'
#
loop_
_entity.id
_entity.type
_entity.pdbx_description
1 polymer ?
#
loop_
_entity_poly.entity_id
_entity_poly.type
_entity_poly.pdbx_seq_one_letter_code
_entity_poly.pdbx_strand_id
1 'polypeptide(L)'
;MSVDFVNLSMTRRKLIKGAACSAAAASAPSLVNHAFAEQIAKLEKEGWSKHPVACTMCGAYCGILAMRKEGEPISEKTVRIFPNPGHPQQGYCGRSAGAMWIWNHPLRLRKPLKRIGEKGEGKFKEITWDEALNEIGAKVKDLVQK
;
A
#
# COMPACT_ATOMS: atom_id res chain seq x y z
N MET A 1 -11.63 2.12 -26.39
CA MET A 1 -12.41 1.28 -25.48
C MET A 1 -13.33 2.20 -24.70
N SER A 2 -14.61 2.25 -25.07
CA SER A 2 -15.63 3.04 -24.38
C SER A 2 -16.01 2.33 -23.09
N VAL A 3 -15.90 3.02 -21.97
CA VAL A 3 -16.36 2.53 -20.68
C VAL A 3 -17.85 2.84 -20.59
N ASP A 4 -18.70 1.84 -20.78
CA ASP A 4 -20.11 1.96 -20.58
C ASP A 4 -20.39 2.20 -19.09
N PHE A 5 -20.75 3.43 -18.74
CA PHE A 5 -21.29 3.75 -17.44
C PHE A 5 -22.65 3.05 -17.29
N VAL A 6 -22.70 2.01 -16.47
CA VAL A 6 -23.94 1.33 -16.10
C VAL A 6 -24.88 2.36 -15.47
N ASN A 7 -25.96 2.68 -16.17
CA ASN A 7 -26.99 3.60 -15.72
C ASN A 7 -27.78 2.93 -14.59
N LEU A 8 -27.32 3.06 -13.36
CA LEU A 8 -27.97 2.57 -12.14
C LEU A 8 -29.11 3.52 -11.76
N SER A 9 -30.27 3.36 -12.41
CA SER A 9 -31.51 3.99 -11.95
C SER A 9 -31.96 3.34 -10.64
N MET A 10 -31.35 3.74 -9.52
CA MET A 10 -31.75 3.29 -8.20
C MET A 10 -32.91 4.14 -7.66
N THR A 11 -34.07 3.53 -7.43
CA THR A 11 -35.15 4.21 -6.73
C THR A 11 -34.78 4.47 -5.27
N ARG A 12 -35.32 5.57 -4.67
CA ARG A 12 -35.08 5.90 -3.24
C ARG A 12 -35.33 4.70 -2.32
N ARG A 13 -36.33 3.88 -2.63
CA ARG A 13 -36.68 2.67 -1.88
C ARG A 13 -35.62 1.57 -1.95
N LYS A 14 -34.95 1.40 -3.12
CA LYS A 14 -33.82 0.47 -3.29
C LYS A 14 -32.59 0.98 -2.56
N LEU A 15 -32.36 2.30 -2.57
CA LEU A 15 -31.26 2.93 -1.84
C LEU A 15 -31.43 2.73 -0.32
N ILE A 16 -32.63 2.97 0.23
CA ILE A 16 -32.90 2.80 1.66
C ILE A 16 -32.76 1.32 2.08
N LYS A 17 -33.28 0.38 1.26
CA LYS A 17 -33.09 -1.05 1.52
C LYS A 17 -31.64 -1.46 1.45
N GLY A 18 -30.87 -0.95 0.48
CA GLY A 18 -29.42 -1.17 0.38
C GLY A 18 -28.67 -0.61 1.58
N ALA A 19 -29.02 0.59 2.05
CA ALA A 19 -28.43 1.21 3.23
C ALA A 19 -28.77 0.42 4.52
N ALA A 20 -29.99 -0.11 4.67
CA ALA A 20 -30.34 -0.96 5.80
C ALA A 20 -29.56 -2.30 5.80
N CYS A 21 -29.35 -2.91 4.63
CA CYS A 21 -28.50 -4.10 4.50
C CYS A 21 -27.03 -3.79 4.78
N SER A 22 -26.52 -2.64 4.37
CA SER A 22 -25.14 -2.23 4.66
C SER A 22 -24.94 -1.87 6.14
N ALA A 23 -25.95 -1.30 6.81
CA ALA A 23 -25.91 -1.05 8.26
C ALA A 23 -25.91 -2.37 9.06
N ALA A 24 -26.67 -3.37 8.63
CA ALA A 24 -26.65 -4.71 9.22
C ALA A 24 -25.30 -5.42 8.99
N ALA A 25 -24.67 -5.23 7.84
CA ALA A 25 -23.32 -5.74 7.56
C ALA A 25 -22.23 -5.00 8.35
N ALA A 26 -22.39 -3.70 8.59
CA ALA A 26 -21.48 -2.90 9.42
C ALA A 26 -21.52 -3.29 10.91
N SER A 27 -22.63 -3.87 11.39
CA SER A 27 -22.74 -4.42 12.75
C SER A 27 -22.13 -5.82 12.92
N ALA A 28 -21.53 -6.39 11.85
CA ALA A 28 -20.85 -7.68 11.90
C ALA A 28 -19.32 -7.57 11.65
N PRO A 29 -18.57 -6.77 12.44
CA PRO A 29 -17.11 -6.71 12.31
C PRO A 29 -16.46 -8.08 12.56
N SER A 30 -17.12 -8.98 13.24
CA SER A 30 -16.68 -10.34 13.50
C SER A 30 -16.53 -11.20 12.25
N LEU A 31 -17.42 -11.08 11.26
CA LEU A 31 -17.39 -11.92 10.05
C LEU A 31 -16.19 -11.61 9.15
N VAL A 32 -15.89 -10.33 8.96
CA VAL A 32 -14.73 -9.90 8.15
C VAL A 32 -13.42 -10.31 8.83
N ASN A 33 -13.33 -10.09 10.14
CA ASN A 33 -12.16 -10.51 10.92
C ASN A 33 -11.99 -12.03 10.91
N HIS A 34 -13.06 -12.80 10.97
CA HIS A 34 -13.04 -14.26 10.89
C HIS A 34 -12.50 -14.76 9.55
N ALA A 35 -12.98 -14.20 8.44
CA ALA A 35 -12.52 -14.56 7.10
C ALA A 35 -11.01 -14.27 6.91
N PHE A 36 -10.51 -13.16 7.43
CA PHE A 36 -9.07 -12.89 7.41
C PHE A 36 -8.28 -13.84 8.31
N ALA A 37 -8.80 -14.18 9.49
CA ALA A 37 -8.16 -15.13 10.40
C ALA A 37 -7.98 -16.52 9.76
N GLU A 38 -8.99 -17.01 9.05
CA GLU A 38 -8.91 -18.28 8.33
C GLU A 38 -7.85 -18.24 7.22
N GLN A 39 -7.79 -17.16 6.45
CA GLN A 39 -6.78 -16.98 5.41
C GLN A 39 -5.37 -16.92 6.00
N ILE A 40 -5.17 -16.20 7.09
CA ILE A 40 -3.89 -16.12 7.79
C ILE A 40 -3.47 -17.50 8.29
N ALA A 41 -4.37 -18.22 8.97
CA ALA A 41 -4.11 -19.57 9.47
C ALA A 41 -3.78 -20.58 8.36
N LYS A 42 -4.39 -20.44 7.19
CA LYS A 42 -4.05 -21.24 6.00
C LYS A 42 -2.62 -20.96 5.53
N LEU A 43 -2.24 -19.70 5.41
CA LEU A 43 -0.89 -19.29 4.99
C LEU A 43 0.17 -19.75 6.00
N GLU A 44 -0.10 -19.67 7.30
CA GLU A 44 0.80 -20.17 8.35
C GLU A 44 1.04 -21.68 8.19
N LYS A 45 0.01 -22.48 7.88
CA LYS A 45 0.13 -23.91 7.58
C LYS A 45 0.93 -24.20 6.30
N GLU A 46 0.89 -23.27 5.34
CA GLU A 46 1.67 -23.32 4.10
C GLU A 46 3.13 -22.85 4.29
N GLY A 47 3.55 -22.52 5.53
CA GLY A 47 4.92 -22.11 5.86
C GLY A 47 5.21 -20.63 5.62
N TRP A 48 4.18 -19.78 5.55
CA TRP A 48 4.37 -18.34 5.47
C TRP A 48 4.69 -17.76 6.85
N SER A 49 5.66 -16.87 6.91
CA SER A 49 6.01 -16.12 8.13
C SER A 49 5.07 -14.92 8.31
N LYS A 50 4.85 -14.55 9.56
CA LYS A 50 3.92 -13.51 9.99
C LYS A 50 4.69 -12.34 10.61
N HIS A 51 4.59 -11.17 10.02
CA HIS A 51 5.28 -9.97 10.46
C HIS A 51 4.26 -8.87 10.80
N PRO A 52 4.06 -8.54 12.09
CA PRO A 52 3.27 -7.38 12.48
C PRO A 52 4.05 -6.11 12.14
N VAL A 53 3.43 -5.20 11.42
CA VAL A 53 4.03 -3.93 10.99
C VAL A 53 3.01 -2.80 11.04
N ALA A 54 3.48 -1.56 11.09
CA ALA A 54 2.64 -0.37 10.95
C ALA A 54 2.55 0.04 9.48
N CYS A 55 1.34 0.33 9.01
CA CYS A 55 1.12 0.88 7.68
C CYS A 55 1.53 2.34 7.64
N THR A 56 2.41 2.71 6.70
CA THR A 56 2.92 4.09 6.53
C THR A 56 2.32 4.79 5.31
N MET A 57 1.25 4.25 4.72
CA MET A 57 0.62 4.81 3.50
C MET A 57 -0.16 6.11 3.75
N CYS A 58 -0.45 6.42 5.00
CA CYS A 58 -1.05 7.70 5.44
C CYS A 58 -0.76 7.92 6.93
N GLY A 59 -1.19 9.05 7.49
CA GLY A 59 -0.96 9.40 8.90
C GLY A 59 -1.75 8.59 9.94
N ALA A 60 -2.54 7.59 9.55
CA ALA A 60 -3.29 6.77 10.50
C ALA A 60 -2.45 5.67 11.16
N TYR A 61 -1.33 5.27 10.58
CA TYR A 61 -0.41 4.24 11.11
C TYR A 61 -1.11 2.95 11.55
N CYS A 62 -2.08 2.48 10.77
CA CYS A 62 -2.83 1.26 11.10
C CYS A 62 -1.91 0.05 11.25
N GLY A 63 -2.18 -0.78 12.25
CA GLY A 63 -1.51 -2.06 12.42
C GLY A 63 -1.96 -3.07 11.38
N ILE A 64 -1.02 -3.62 10.64
CA ILE A 64 -1.23 -4.63 9.62
C ILE A 64 -0.33 -5.84 9.85
N LEU A 65 -0.70 -6.97 9.27
CA LEU A 65 0.11 -8.19 9.23
C LEU A 65 0.61 -8.38 7.81
N ALA A 66 1.93 -8.42 7.63
CA ALA A 66 2.54 -8.86 6.38
C ALA A 66 2.85 -10.35 6.51
N MET A 67 2.17 -11.17 5.72
CA MET A 67 2.47 -12.59 5.55
C MET A 67 3.46 -12.73 4.42
N ARG A 68 4.60 -13.38 4.66
CA ARG A 68 5.68 -13.53 3.70
C ARG A 68 6.03 -15.00 3.46
N LYS A 69 6.23 -15.35 2.22
CA LYS A 69 6.82 -16.63 1.83
C LYS A 69 8.33 -16.51 1.87
N GLU A 70 8.96 -17.15 2.85
CA GLU A 70 10.39 -17.03 3.09
C GLU A 70 11.21 -17.64 1.95
N GLY A 71 12.42 -17.10 1.73
CA GLY A 71 13.32 -17.56 0.67
C GLY A 71 12.99 -17.04 -0.73
N GLU A 72 11.84 -16.39 -0.93
CA GLU A 72 11.43 -15.88 -2.24
C GLU A 72 11.59 -14.36 -2.36
N PRO A 73 11.80 -13.81 -3.57
CA PRO A 73 11.83 -12.37 -3.80
C PRO A 73 10.51 -11.70 -3.39
N ILE A 74 10.59 -10.48 -2.88
CA ILE A 74 9.40 -9.72 -2.47
C ILE A 74 8.56 -9.36 -3.70
N SER A 75 7.33 -9.85 -3.73
CA SER A 75 6.37 -9.65 -4.82
C SER A 75 4.93 -9.75 -4.30
N GLU A 76 3.94 -9.43 -5.14
CA GLU A 76 2.52 -9.63 -4.83
C GLU A 76 2.15 -11.11 -4.60
N LYS A 77 2.95 -12.04 -5.13
CA LYS A 77 2.76 -13.48 -4.97
C LYS A 77 3.36 -14.02 -3.67
N THR A 78 4.37 -13.34 -3.12
CA THR A 78 5.18 -13.78 -1.98
C THR A 78 4.97 -12.95 -0.73
N VAL A 79 4.22 -11.85 -0.82
CA VAL A 79 3.80 -11.02 0.33
C VAL A 79 2.31 -10.72 0.22
N ARG A 80 1.58 -10.92 1.31
CA ARG A 80 0.17 -10.55 1.44
C ARG A 80 -0.04 -9.71 2.69
N ILE A 81 -0.90 -8.72 2.58
CA ILE A 81 -1.20 -7.79 3.67
C ILE A 81 -2.59 -8.06 4.21
N PHE A 82 -2.70 -8.13 5.53
CA PHE A 82 -3.94 -8.36 6.27
C PHE A 82 -4.09 -7.34 7.40
N PRO A 83 -5.32 -7.10 7.90
CA PRO A 83 -5.51 -6.33 9.12
C PRO A 83 -4.88 -7.07 10.31
N ASN A 84 -4.34 -6.32 11.27
CA ASN A 84 -3.84 -6.89 12.53
C ASN A 84 -4.89 -6.68 13.65
N PRO A 85 -5.64 -7.71 14.04
CA PRO A 85 -6.66 -7.58 15.07
C PRO A 85 -6.08 -7.31 16.48
N GLY A 86 -4.80 -7.61 16.70
CA GLY A 86 -4.11 -7.35 17.95
C GLY A 86 -3.56 -5.94 18.11
N HIS A 87 -3.69 -5.08 17.10
CA HIS A 87 -3.19 -3.70 17.16
C HIS A 87 -4.31 -2.75 17.59
N PRO A 88 -4.07 -1.80 18.53
CA PRO A 88 -5.10 -0.86 19.01
C PRO A 88 -5.64 0.03 17.88
N GLN A 89 -4.78 0.47 16.96
CA GLN A 89 -5.18 1.19 15.74
C GLN A 89 -5.41 0.17 14.64
N GLN A 90 -6.59 -0.45 14.63
CA GLN A 90 -6.99 -1.36 13.57
C GLN A 90 -7.41 -0.58 12.32
N GLY A 91 -6.94 -1.00 11.17
CA GLY A 91 -7.36 -0.43 9.90
C GLY A 91 -6.82 -1.24 8.73
N TYR A 92 -7.68 -1.43 7.74
CA TYR A 92 -7.33 -2.11 6.49
C TYR A 92 -8.14 -1.47 5.37
N CYS A 93 -7.46 -0.82 4.45
CA CYS A 93 -8.09 -0.10 3.35
C CYS A 93 -7.40 -0.44 2.02
N GLY A 94 -7.96 0.04 0.91
CA GLY A 94 -7.40 -0.19 -0.42
C GLY A 94 -5.93 0.26 -0.56
N ARG A 95 -5.48 1.26 0.20
CA ARG A 95 -4.07 1.68 0.18
C ARG A 95 -3.15 0.63 0.79
N SER A 96 -3.49 0.10 1.96
CA SER A 96 -2.68 -0.95 2.60
C SER A 96 -2.73 -2.25 1.79
N ALA A 97 -3.89 -2.63 1.27
CA ALA A 97 -4.04 -3.78 0.39
C ALA A 97 -3.18 -3.65 -0.89
N GLY A 98 -3.13 -2.45 -1.48
CA GLY A 98 -2.35 -2.16 -2.68
C GLY A 98 -0.87 -1.86 -2.46
N ALA A 99 -0.34 -1.95 -1.23
CA ALA A 99 1.04 -1.58 -0.91
C ALA A 99 2.07 -2.34 -1.76
N MET A 100 1.84 -3.63 -2.00
CA MET A 100 2.75 -4.46 -2.80
C MET A 100 2.74 -4.09 -4.28
N TRP A 101 1.60 -3.66 -4.81
CA TRP A 101 1.51 -3.15 -6.18
C TRP A 101 2.33 -1.86 -6.35
N ILE A 102 2.27 -0.94 -5.38
CA ILE A 102 3.08 0.29 -5.37
C ILE A 102 4.56 -0.06 -5.25
N TRP A 103 4.92 -1.03 -4.40
CA TRP A 103 6.31 -1.48 -4.21
C TRP A 103 6.91 -2.06 -5.50
N ASN A 104 6.14 -2.85 -6.24
CA ASN A 104 6.60 -3.53 -7.46
C ASN A 104 6.25 -2.77 -8.75
N HIS A 105 5.77 -1.53 -8.65
CA HIS A 105 5.35 -0.77 -9.82
C HIS A 105 6.49 -0.60 -10.84
N PRO A 106 6.27 -0.84 -12.15
CA PRO A 106 7.31 -0.76 -13.17
C PRO A 106 7.99 0.61 -13.26
N LEU A 107 7.24 1.69 -12.97
CA LEU A 107 7.76 3.06 -12.97
C LEU A 107 8.40 3.48 -11.64
N ARG A 108 8.55 2.57 -10.68
CA ARG A 108 9.21 2.89 -9.42
C ARG A 108 10.68 3.21 -9.65
N LEU A 109 11.13 4.36 -9.18
CA LEU A 109 12.54 4.75 -9.22
C LEU A 109 13.35 3.84 -8.29
N ARG A 110 14.38 3.20 -8.83
CA ARG A 110 15.28 2.30 -8.09
C ARG A 110 16.67 2.86 -7.89
N LYS A 111 16.98 3.93 -8.61
CA LYS A 111 18.26 4.66 -8.55
C LYS A 111 17.99 6.16 -8.47
N PRO A 112 18.91 6.94 -7.92
CA PRO A 112 18.82 8.39 -7.97
C PRO A 112 18.80 8.89 -9.41
N LEU A 113 18.02 9.94 -9.64
CA LEU A 113 17.92 10.59 -10.94
C LEU A 113 18.41 12.04 -10.82
N LYS A 114 19.36 12.43 -11.68
CA LYS A 114 19.81 13.80 -11.83
C LYS A 114 19.15 14.44 -13.05
N ARG A 115 18.56 15.60 -12.87
CA ARG A 115 18.02 16.38 -13.98
C ARG A 115 19.15 16.89 -14.87
N ILE A 116 19.04 16.67 -16.18
CA ILE A 116 20.00 17.10 -17.20
C ILE A 116 19.43 18.14 -18.17
N GLY A 117 18.13 18.44 -18.08
CA GLY A 117 17.45 19.45 -18.88
C GLY A 117 16.95 20.62 -18.07
N GLU A 118 16.27 21.56 -18.72
CA GLU A 118 15.61 22.68 -18.09
C GLU A 118 14.46 22.24 -17.17
N LYS A 119 14.10 23.09 -16.22
CA LYS A 119 12.99 22.82 -15.32
C LYS A 119 11.67 22.70 -16.10
N GLY A 120 11.02 21.53 -16.00
CA GLY A 120 9.77 21.22 -16.72
C GLY A 120 9.96 20.30 -17.93
N GLU A 121 11.16 20.14 -18.47
CA GLU A 121 11.40 19.25 -19.62
C GLU A 121 11.31 17.75 -19.29
N GLY A 122 11.38 17.35 -18.02
CA GLY A 122 11.31 15.95 -17.60
C GLY A 122 12.52 15.09 -18.01
N LYS A 123 13.64 15.70 -18.37
CA LYS A 123 14.86 15.00 -18.78
C LYS A 123 15.73 14.66 -17.58
N PHE A 124 15.95 13.35 -17.32
CA PHE A 124 16.71 12.84 -16.19
C PHE A 124 17.72 11.78 -16.65
N LYS A 125 18.82 11.68 -15.91
CA LYS A 125 19.85 10.64 -16.05
C LYS A 125 19.99 9.89 -14.74
N GLU A 126 20.10 8.56 -14.79
CA GLU A 126 20.46 7.75 -13.62
C GLU A 126 21.89 8.06 -13.20
N ILE A 127 22.09 8.20 -11.88
CA ILE A 127 23.39 8.40 -11.24
C ILE A 127 23.56 7.40 -10.09
N THR A 128 24.78 7.28 -9.56
CA THR A 128 25.04 6.46 -8.38
C THR A 128 24.58 7.15 -7.10
N TRP A 129 24.40 6.37 -6.03
CA TRP A 129 24.10 6.93 -4.71
C TRP A 129 25.25 7.80 -4.19
N ASP A 130 26.51 7.40 -4.41
CA ASP A 130 27.66 8.16 -3.98
C ASP A 130 27.75 9.51 -4.69
N GLU A 131 27.50 9.54 -6.01
CA GLU A 131 27.44 10.78 -6.78
C GLU A 131 26.33 11.70 -6.26
N ALA A 132 25.13 11.17 -6.03
CA ALA A 132 24.00 11.94 -5.51
C ALA A 132 24.28 12.52 -4.12
N LEU A 133 24.77 11.70 -3.19
CA LEU A 133 25.04 12.10 -1.81
C LEU A 133 26.18 13.13 -1.73
N ASN A 134 27.26 12.95 -2.50
CA ASN A 134 28.36 13.89 -2.54
C ASN A 134 27.94 15.26 -3.09
N GLU A 135 27.17 15.28 -4.17
CA GLU A 135 26.68 16.53 -4.77
C GLU A 135 25.72 17.28 -3.84
N ILE A 136 24.76 16.56 -3.23
CA ILE A 136 23.81 17.14 -2.28
C ILE A 136 24.53 17.62 -1.04
N GLY A 137 25.43 16.83 -0.48
CA GLY A 137 26.20 17.18 0.72
C GLY A 137 27.08 18.41 0.53
N ALA A 138 27.76 18.50 -0.61
CA ALA A 138 28.57 19.69 -0.94
C ALA A 138 27.70 20.96 -1.03
N LYS A 139 26.54 20.86 -1.67
CA LYS A 139 25.61 21.98 -1.82
C LYS A 139 24.98 22.41 -0.50
N VAL A 140 24.60 21.46 0.36
CA VAL A 140 24.10 21.77 1.72
C VAL A 140 25.17 22.46 2.54
N LYS A 141 26.43 21.96 2.51
CA LYS A 141 27.55 22.58 3.22
C LYS A 141 27.79 24.03 2.78
N ASP A 142 27.79 24.32 1.48
CA ASP A 142 27.94 25.68 0.93
C ASP A 142 26.80 26.62 1.39
N LEU A 143 25.58 26.12 1.45
CA LEU A 143 24.42 26.91 1.89
C LEU A 143 24.41 27.20 3.40
N VAL A 144 24.93 26.30 4.22
CA VAL A 144 24.99 26.47 5.69
C VAL A 144 26.17 27.38 6.09
N GLN A 145 27.23 27.46 5.28
CA GLN A 145 28.39 28.31 5.55
C GLN A 145 28.22 29.76 5.08
N LYS A 146 27.17 30.07 4.34
CA LYS A 146 26.77 31.44 3.93
C LYS A 146 25.81 32.06 4.94
#